data_35d85998dce9ab954ff9753ce3f93446
#
_entry.id   35d85998dce9ab954ff9753ce3f93446
#
_cell.length_a   1.000
_cell.length_b   1.000
_cell.length_c   1.000
_cell.angle_alpha   90.00
_cell.angle_beta   90.00
_cell.angle_gamma   90.00
#
_symmetry.space_group_name_H-M   'P 1'
#
loop_
_entity.id
_entity.type
_entity.pdbx_description
1 polymer ?
#
loop_
_entity_poly.entity_id
_entity_poly.type
_entity_poly.pdbx_seq_one_letter_code
_entity_poly.pdbx_strand_id
1 'polypeptide(L)'
;MNPKYEALFTPWKVGNVEVKNRIVQCSMGGTSLFGWLEPNHFDKEAAYFLLNRAQDGVGLILPGMQCVRDQLGIPGRKWLYQNDQMFKQLKEYMVEFHKTGAKLFIQLAAGMGRSMAINGWMTTLALSLIHI
;
A
#
# COMPACT_ATOMS: atom_id res chain seq x y z
N MET A 1 7.54 1.07 -30.97
CA MET A 1 6.40 0.67 -30.11
C MET A 1 5.17 0.52 -31.01
N ASN A 2 4.28 -0.44 -30.74
CA ASN A 2 3.06 -0.57 -31.54
C ASN A 2 2.12 0.61 -31.20
N PRO A 3 1.66 1.40 -32.20
CA PRO A 3 0.81 2.59 -31.98
C PRO A 3 -0.45 2.31 -31.16
N LYS A 4 -0.95 1.08 -31.22
CA LYS A 4 -2.10 0.63 -30.44
C LYS A 4 -1.91 0.79 -28.92
N TYR A 5 -0.69 0.73 -28.43
CA TYR A 5 -0.37 0.77 -26.99
C TYR A 5 0.27 2.09 -26.56
N GLU A 6 0.43 3.04 -27.45
CA GLU A 6 1.10 4.31 -27.16
C GLU A 6 0.45 5.05 -25.98
N ALA A 7 -0.87 5.05 -25.91
CA ALA A 7 -1.63 5.69 -24.83
C ALA A 7 -1.27 5.15 -23.42
N LEU A 8 -0.86 3.88 -23.29
CA LEU A 8 -0.46 3.30 -22.01
C LEU A 8 0.81 3.93 -21.45
N PHE A 9 1.67 4.45 -22.31
CA PHE A 9 2.97 5.01 -21.95
C PHE A 9 2.98 6.54 -21.88
N THR A 10 1.79 7.18 -22.02
CA THR A 10 1.67 8.62 -21.84
C THR A 10 1.54 8.99 -20.36
N PRO A 11 2.23 10.05 -19.89
CA PRO A 11 2.05 10.55 -18.54
C PRO A 11 0.61 10.99 -18.26
N TRP A 12 0.22 10.95 -17.00
CA TRP A 12 -1.08 11.45 -16.53
C TRP A 12 -0.97 12.00 -15.11
N LYS A 13 -2.03 12.62 -14.61
CA LYS A 13 -2.06 13.22 -13.27
C LYS A 13 -3.14 12.60 -12.41
N VAL A 14 -2.80 12.34 -11.14
CA VAL A 14 -3.73 12.00 -10.06
C VAL A 14 -3.66 13.16 -9.06
N GLY A 15 -4.64 14.05 -9.10
CA GLY A 15 -4.55 15.32 -8.37
C GLY A 15 -3.30 16.10 -8.81
N ASN A 16 -2.43 16.41 -7.86
CA ASN A 16 -1.18 17.14 -8.11
C ASN A 16 0.03 16.23 -8.41
N VAL A 17 -0.17 14.91 -8.40
CA VAL A 17 0.92 13.94 -8.62
C VAL A 17 0.95 13.52 -10.07
N GLU A 18 2.08 13.75 -10.74
CA GLU A 18 2.32 13.24 -12.08
C GLU A 18 2.83 11.80 -12.01
N VAL A 19 2.23 10.93 -12.84
CA VAL A 19 2.56 9.52 -12.99
C VAL A 19 3.10 9.31 -14.40
N LYS A 20 4.27 8.66 -14.53
CA LYS A 20 5.03 8.54 -15.79
C LYS A 20 4.32 7.81 -16.92
N ASN A 21 3.31 6.96 -16.61
CA ASN A 21 2.53 6.22 -17.60
C ASN A 21 1.21 5.73 -16.97
N ARG A 22 0.36 5.04 -17.73
CA ARG A 22 -0.97 4.58 -17.30
C ARG A 22 -1.00 3.11 -16.85
N ILE A 23 0.18 2.53 -16.58
CA ILE A 23 0.29 1.17 -16.07
C ILE A 23 0.26 1.23 -14.55
N VAL A 24 -0.75 0.61 -13.96
CA VAL A 24 -0.99 0.62 -12.51
C VAL A 24 -0.99 -0.80 -11.98
N GLN A 25 -0.18 -1.06 -10.96
CA GLN A 25 -0.32 -2.26 -10.15
C GLN A 25 -1.31 -2.00 -9.03
N CYS A 26 -2.45 -2.66 -9.08
CA CYS A 26 -3.47 -2.59 -8.04
C CYS A 26 -3.04 -3.35 -6.79
N SER A 27 -3.67 -2.99 -5.67
CA SER A 27 -3.45 -3.64 -4.37
C SER A 27 -3.76 -5.15 -4.42
N MET A 28 -2.83 -5.95 -3.89
CA MET A 28 -2.95 -7.40 -3.82
C MET A 28 -2.59 -7.88 -2.41
N GLY A 29 -3.20 -8.98 -1.97
CA GLY A 29 -2.76 -9.69 -0.77
C GLY A 29 -1.29 -10.10 -0.89
N GLY A 30 -0.55 -10.09 0.23
CA GLY A 30 0.87 -10.43 0.26
C GLY A 30 1.83 -9.34 -0.24
N THR A 31 1.34 -8.16 -0.62
CA THR A 31 2.19 -7.03 -1.02
C THR A 31 2.11 -5.85 -0.05
N SER A 32 1.65 -6.08 1.16
CA SER A 32 1.63 -5.08 2.23
C SER A 32 3.04 -4.80 2.73
N LEU A 33 3.46 -3.52 2.74
CA LEU A 33 4.82 -3.15 3.15
C LEU A 33 5.07 -3.29 4.65
N PHE A 34 4.01 -3.36 5.47
CA PHE A 34 4.11 -3.37 6.94
C PHE A 34 3.50 -4.62 7.58
N GLY A 35 3.37 -5.69 6.80
CA GLY A 35 2.66 -6.88 7.23
C GLY A 35 1.14 -6.73 7.15
N TRP A 36 0.39 -7.77 7.47
CA TRP A 36 -1.07 -7.76 7.37
C TRP A 36 -1.77 -8.25 8.63
N LEU A 37 -1.58 -9.50 9.04
CA LEU A 37 -2.22 -10.12 10.22
C LEU A 37 -1.25 -10.29 11.40
N GLU A 38 0.02 -10.28 11.14
CA GLU A 38 1.10 -10.32 12.10
C GLU A 38 1.40 -8.92 12.67
N PRO A 39 2.20 -8.81 13.74
CA PRO A 39 2.67 -7.52 14.23
C PRO A 39 3.34 -6.71 13.13
N ASN A 40 3.06 -5.43 13.07
CA ASN A 40 3.61 -4.54 12.04
C ASN A 40 5.15 -4.60 12.01
N HIS A 41 5.68 -4.87 10.83
CA HIS A 41 7.11 -4.90 10.53
C HIS A 41 7.31 -4.44 9.08
N PHE A 42 8.52 -4.05 8.71
CA PHE A 42 8.81 -3.75 7.31
C PHE A 42 9.03 -5.05 6.54
N ASP A 43 8.11 -5.36 5.63
CA ASP A 43 8.18 -6.56 4.79
C ASP A 43 9.12 -6.33 3.61
N LYS A 44 10.35 -6.89 3.73
CA LYS A 44 11.38 -6.77 2.72
C LYS A 44 11.07 -7.52 1.42
N GLU A 45 10.36 -8.64 1.51
CA GLU A 45 10.00 -9.43 0.34
C GLU A 45 8.95 -8.72 -0.49
N ALA A 46 7.91 -8.20 0.17
CA ALA A 46 6.92 -7.35 -0.48
C ALA A 46 7.56 -6.09 -1.09
N ALA A 47 8.45 -5.43 -0.36
CA ALA A 47 9.16 -4.25 -0.83
C ALA A 47 10.01 -4.55 -2.08
N TYR A 48 10.75 -5.67 -2.06
CA TYR A 48 11.55 -6.09 -3.22
C TYR A 48 10.68 -6.42 -4.43
N PHE A 49 9.59 -7.17 -4.22
CA PHE A 49 8.63 -7.47 -5.30
C PHE A 49 8.09 -6.19 -5.95
N LEU A 50 7.69 -5.22 -5.15
CA LEU A 50 7.14 -3.95 -5.66
C LEU A 50 8.21 -3.10 -6.35
N LEU A 51 9.45 -3.10 -5.84
CA LEU A 51 10.56 -2.39 -6.48
C LEU A 51 10.87 -2.95 -7.87
N ASN A 52 10.88 -4.27 -8.04
CA ASN A 52 11.07 -4.90 -9.34
C ASN A 52 9.99 -4.46 -10.34
N ARG A 53 8.72 -4.40 -9.92
CA ARG A 53 7.62 -3.90 -10.77
C ARG A 53 7.82 -2.45 -11.20
N ALA A 54 8.31 -1.62 -10.28
CA ALA A 54 8.62 -0.23 -10.58
C ALA A 54 9.78 -0.10 -11.58
N GLN A 55 10.83 -0.95 -11.44
CA GLN A 55 11.97 -1.03 -12.36
C GLN A 55 11.55 -1.54 -13.74
N ASP A 56 10.62 -2.49 -13.81
CA ASP A 56 10.04 -3.03 -15.05
C ASP A 56 9.06 -2.06 -15.74
N GLY A 57 8.90 -0.85 -15.21
CA GLY A 57 8.22 0.23 -15.92
C GLY A 57 6.82 0.58 -15.41
N VAL A 58 6.30 -0.06 -14.38
CA VAL A 58 5.02 0.33 -13.77
C VAL A 58 5.10 1.78 -13.29
N GLY A 59 4.07 2.59 -13.62
CA GLY A 59 4.02 4.01 -13.28
C GLY A 59 3.48 4.30 -11.90
N LEU A 60 2.45 3.55 -11.47
CA LEU A 60 1.82 3.69 -10.18
C LEU A 60 1.66 2.33 -9.51
N ILE A 61 2.04 2.24 -8.24
CA ILE A 61 1.90 1.02 -7.43
C ILE A 61 1.05 1.32 -6.19
N LEU A 62 0.03 0.49 -5.99
CA LEU A 62 -0.75 0.42 -4.76
C LEU A 62 -0.38 -0.90 -4.06
N PRO A 63 0.41 -0.88 -3.00
CA PRO A 63 0.70 -2.07 -2.20
C PRO A 63 -0.57 -2.68 -1.62
N GLY A 64 -0.46 -3.88 -1.08
CA GLY A 64 -1.51 -4.46 -0.27
C GLY A 64 -1.93 -3.51 0.85
N MET A 65 -3.16 -3.68 1.32
CA MET A 65 -3.75 -2.87 2.38
C MET A 65 -2.82 -2.82 3.61
N GLN A 66 -2.65 -1.62 4.16
CA GLN A 66 -1.89 -1.39 5.40
C GLN A 66 -2.86 -1.14 6.55
N CYS A 67 -2.83 -2.01 7.55
CA CYS A 67 -3.59 -1.79 8.76
C CYS A 67 -2.96 -0.66 9.58
N VAL A 68 -3.78 0.30 10.04
CA VAL A 68 -3.32 1.40 10.88
C VAL A 68 -2.94 0.96 12.31
N ARG A 69 -3.21 -0.29 12.66
CA ARG A 69 -2.86 -0.93 13.94
C ARG A 69 -2.24 -2.30 13.70
N ASP A 70 -1.35 -2.73 14.63
CA ASP A 70 -0.92 -4.13 14.71
C ASP A 70 -2.14 -5.01 14.94
N GLN A 71 -2.43 -5.91 14.06
CA GLN A 71 -3.60 -6.79 14.05
C GLN A 71 -4.94 -6.06 14.22
N LEU A 72 -5.86 -6.37 13.37
CA LEU A 72 -7.18 -5.73 13.32
C LEU A 72 -7.99 -6.03 14.58
N GLY A 73 -8.32 -4.97 15.33
CA GLY A 73 -9.27 -5.05 16.43
C GLY A 73 -8.77 -5.65 17.75
N ILE A 74 -7.49 -6.03 17.88
CA ILE A 74 -6.95 -6.53 19.14
C ILE A 74 -6.61 -5.37 20.08
N PRO A 75 -7.19 -5.31 21.30
CA PRO A 75 -6.86 -4.29 22.29
C PRO A 75 -5.36 -4.30 22.68
N GLY A 76 -4.80 -3.12 22.98
CA GLY A 76 -3.44 -2.99 23.46
C GLY A 76 -2.34 -3.08 22.40
N ARG A 77 -2.70 -3.28 21.12
CA ARG A 77 -1.71 -3.29 20.05
C ARG A 77 -1.33 -1.87 19.63
N LYS A 78 -0.07 -1.72 19.19
CA LYS A 78 0.48 -0.43 18.75
C LYS A 78 -0.22 0.08 17.50
N TRP A 79 -0.33 1.37 17.39
CA TRP A 79 -0.71 2.03 16.14
C TRP A 79 0.47 2.05 15.19
N LEU A 80 0.20 2.06 13.88
CA LEU A 80 1.22 2.09 12.83
C LEU A 80 2.23 3.23 13.06
N TYR A 81 1.75 4.42 13.41
CA TYR A 81 2.58 5.60 13.64
C TYR A 81 3.54 5.49 14.84
N GLN A 82 3.36 4.49 15.71
CA GLN A 82 4.23 4.24 16.88
C GLN A 82 5.44 3.35 16.56
N ASN A 83 5.64 2.98 15.29
CA ASN A 83 6.69 2.06 14.85
C ASN A 83 7.77 2.79 14.04
N ASP A 84 8.57 3.62 14.70
CA ASP A 84 9.59 4.46 14.05
C ASP A 84 10.59 3.67 13.21
N GLN A 85 10.95 2.45 13.64
CA GLN A 85 11.89 1.61 12.90
C GLN A 85 11.38 1.24 11.51
N MET A 86 10.10 0.93 11.39
CA MET A 86 9.50 0.63 10.07
C MET A 86 9.55 1.83 9.14
N PHE A 87 9.27 3.02 9.65
CA PHE A 87 9.33 4.25 8.85
C PHE A 87 10.75 4.59 8.42
N LYS A 88 11.76 4.27 9.27
CA LYS A 88 13.16 4.39 8.87
C LYS A 88 13.48 3.47 7.69
N GLN A 89 13.09 2.20 7.78
CA GLN A 89 13.28 1.22 6.70
C GLN A 89 12.49 1.61 5.43
N LEU A 90 11.26 2.08 5.59
CA LEU A 90 10.47 2.61 4.46
C LEU A 90 11.20 3.79 3.79
N LYS A 91 11.75 4.71 4.57
CA LYS A 91 12.49 5.87 4.03
C LYS A 91 13.70 5.42 3.21
N GLU A 92 14.47 4.45 3.70
CA GLU A 92 15.61 3.86 2.98
C GLU A 92 15.14 3.20 1.67
N TYR A 93 14.09 2.41 1.72
CA TYR A 93 13.48 1.78 0.55
C TYR A 93 13.00 2.81 -0.48
N MET A 94 12.33 3.89 -0.04
CA MET A 94 11.80 4.91 -0.94
C MET A 94 12.89 5.69 -1.69
N VAL A 95 14.12 5.74 -1.19
CA VAL A 95 15.25 6.32 -1.94
C VAL A 95 15.50 5.53 -3.24
N GLU A 96 15.52 4.20 -3.16
CA GLU A 96 15.68 3.35 -4.33
C GLU A 96 14.43 3.33 -5.21
N PHE A 97 13.26 3.27 -4.59
CA PHE A 97 11.99 3.28 -5.31
C PHE A 97 11.82 4.54 -6.18
N HIS A 98 12.13 5.72 -5.64
CA HIS A 98 12.00 6.99 -6.36
C HIS A 98 12.91 7.09 -7.60
N LYS A 99 14.05 6.38 -7.63
CA LYS A 99 14.93 6.33 -8.82
C LYS A 99 14.24 5.73 -10.03
N THR A 100 13.22 4.90 -9.85
CA THR A 100 12.44 4.29 -10.94
C THR A 100 11.47 5.27 -11.61
N GLY A 101 11.20 6.41 -10.99
CA GLY A 101 10.17 7.37 -11.41
C GLY A 101 8.73 6.91 -11.17
N ALA A 102 8.51 5.72 -10.63
CA ALA A 102 7.19 5.25 -10.22
C ALA A 102 6.67 6.00 -9.00
N LYS A 103 5.35 5.99 -8.82
CA LYS A 103 4.67 6.50 -7.62
C LYS A 103 4.12 5.35 -6.79
N LEU A 104 4.16 5.51 -5.48
CA LEU A 104 3.63 4.54 -4.52
C LEU A 104 2.58 5.22 -3.67
N PHE A 105 1.34 4.70 -3.72
CA PHE A 105 0.19 5.21 -2.95
C PHE A 105 -0.24 4.15 -1.96
N ILE A 106 -0.07 4.41 -0.67
CA ILE A 106 -0.41 3.46 0.38
C ILE A 106 -1.91 3.48 0.65
N GLN A 107 -2.54 2.30 0.63
CA GLN A 107 -3.92 2.10 1.03
C GLN A 107 -3.98 1.83 2.54
N LEU A 108 -4.47 2.79 3.32
CA LEU A 108 -4.66 2.63 4.76
C LEU A 108 -6.02 2.01 5.06
N ALA A 109 -6.06 1.09 6.02
CA ALA A 109 -7.29 0.47 6.49
C ALA A 109 -7.37 0.50 8.02
N ALA A 110 -8.50 0.98 8.52
CA ALA A 110 -8.82 0.95 9.96
C ALA A 110 -9.43 -0.40 10.38
N GLY A 111 -9.91 -1.19 9.43
CA GLY A 111 -10.57 -2.47 9.65
C GLY A 111 -11.07 -3.08 8.34
N MET A 112 -11.78 -4.21 8.43
CA MET A 112 -12.27 -4.99 7.28
C MET A 112 -13.63 -4.50 6.73
N GLY A 113 -14.11 -3.33 7.14
CA GLY A 113 -15.41 -2.81 6.74
C GLY A 113 -16.58 -3.58 7.35
N ARG A 114 -17.79 -3.36 6.84
CA ARG A 114 -19.03 -3.94 7.38
C ARG A 114 -19.19 -5.43 7.13
N SER A 115 -18.54 -5.97 6.14
CA SER A 115 -18.79 -7.32 5.62
C SER A 115 -17.99 -8.44 6.28
N MET A 116 -16.99 -8.11 7.07
CA MET A 116 -16.10 -9.11 7.68
C MET A 116 -16.21 -9.13 9.21
N ALA A 117 -17.37 -9.49 9.72
CA ALA A 117 -17.51 -9.93 11.10
C ALA A 117 -17.22 -11.44 11.16
N ILE A 118 -15.95 -11.82 11.29
CA ILE A 118 -15.59 -13.23 11.49
C ILE A 118 -15.60 -13.52 12.99
N ASN A 119 -16.68 -14.15 13.46
CA ASN A 119 -16.78 -14.83 14.78
C ASN A 119 -16.24 -14.06 15.99
N GLY A 120 -16.59 -12.78 16.17
CA GLY A 120 -16.23 -12.02 17.37
C GLY A 120 -14.74 -11.68 17.54
N TRP A 121 -13.88 -12.10 16.63
CA TRP A 121 -12.42 -11.90 16.69
C TRP A 121 -11.94 -10.62 16.03
N MET A 122 -12.74 -10.02 15.15
CA MET A 122 -12.38 -8.79 14.44
C MET A 122 -13.45 -7.72 14.65
N THR A 123 -13.04 -6.58 15.19
CA THR A 123 -13.89 -5.40 15.24
C THR A 123 -14.03 -4.85 13.83
N THR A 124 -15.27 -4.81 13.32
CA THR A 124 -15.54 -4.16 12.03
C THR A 124 -15.52 -2.66 12.22
N LEU A 125 -14.48 -2.01 11.70
CA LEU A 125 -14.40 -0.57 11.62
C LEU A 125 -14.51 -0.16 10.16
N ALA A 126 -15.39 0.77 9.84
CA ALA A 126 -15.50 1.35 8.50
C ALA A 126 -15.55 2.86 8.60
N LEU A 127 -14.85 3.53 7.70
CA LEU A 127 -14.88 5.00 7.63
C LEU A 127 -16.30 5.55 7.38
N SER A 128 -17.16 4.77 6.72
CA SER A 128 -18.55 5.16 6.45
C SER A 128 -19.47 5.12 7.65
N LEU A 129 -19.07 4.60 8.80
CA LEU A 129 -19.84 4.63 10.05
C LEU A 129 -19.76 5.98 10.78
N ILE A 130 -18.92 6.88 10.31
CA ILE A 130 -18.78 8.24 10.87
C ILE A 130 -19.93 9.15 10.42
N HIS A 131 -20.78 8.70 9.49
CA HIS A 131 -21.90 9.46 8.94
C HIS A 131 -23.29 8.99 9.40
N ILE A 132 -23.38 8.29 10.52
CA ILE A 132 -24.67 7.89 11.11
C ILE A 132 -24.95 8.75 12.32
#